data_8bb400c82273c762a71b4fc229b666b8
#
_entry.id   8bb400c82273c762a71b4fc229b666b8
#
_cell.length_a   1.000
_cell.length_b   1.000
_cell.length_c   1.000
_cell.angle_alpha   90.00
_cell.angle_beta   90.00
_cell.angle_gamma   90.00
#
_symmetry.space_group_name_H-M   'P 1'
#
loop_
_entity.id
_entity.type
_entity.pdbx_description
1 polymer ?
#
loop_
_entity_poly.entity_id
_entity_poly.type
_entity_poly.pdbx_seq_one_letter_code
_entity_poly.pdbx_strand_id
1 'polypeptide(L)'
;MLTDCGAEAVRVRGPADLAGVQGLVVPGGESTTIGMLIRRNGLEEPLTKALGDGLPVLGTCAGMILLAADVLDGRPDQLTLGAIDMTVRRNAFGRQVDSFEAAVAVPTLPGPLVTAVFIRAPWVERVGPGVEILARVESAESPDRIVAVRQGRAVATSFHPEMTDDRRFHALLVDMVLEDA
;
A
#
# COMPACT_ATOMS: atom_id res chain seq x y z
N MET A 1 -15.46 2.66 -1.37
CA MET A 1 -14.66 1.47 -1.80
C MET A 1 -14.90 0.26 -0.89
N LEU A 2 -14.41 0.21 0.36
CA LEU A 2 -14.60 -0.97 1.24
C LEU A 2 -16.07 -1.32 1.47
N THR A 3 -16.91 -0.32 1.76
CA THR A 3 -18.36 -0.51 1.93
C THR A 3 -19.02 -1.08 0.68
N ASP A 4 -18.56 -0.67 -0.50
CA ASP A 4 -19.06 -1.19 -1.79
C ASP A 4 -18.60 -2.63 -2.05
N CYS A 5 -17.55 -3.09 -1.36
CA CYS A 5 -17.08 -4.48 -1.36
C CYS A 5 -17.72 -5.31 -0.23
N GLY A 6 -18.72 -4.78 0.48
CA GLY A 6 -19.46 -5.48 1.53
C GLY A 6 -18.83 -5.44 2.94
N ALA A 7 -17.77 -4.66 3.14
CA ALA A 7 -17.14 -4.51 4.44
C ALA A 7 -17.71 -3.33 5.25
N GLU A 8 -17.74 -3.47 6.56
CA GLU A 8 -17.96 -2.35 7.47
C GLU A 8 -16.65 -1.58 7.66
N ALA A 9 -16.60 -0.33 7.17
CA ALA A 9 -15.39 0.49 7.23
C ALA A 9 -15.40 1.38 8.47
N VAL A 10 -14.41 1.21 9.34
CA VAL A 10 -14.20 2.02 10.55
C VAL A 10 -12.88 2.76 10.48
N ARG A 11 -12.76 3.87 11.21
CA ARG A 11 -11.52 4.65 11.27
C ARG A 11 -10.70 4.24 12.47
N VAL A 12 -9.45 3.81 12.25
CA VAL A 12 -8.48 3.51 13.29
C VAL A 12 -7.70 4.80 13.63
N ARG A 13 -7.89 5.31 14.85
CA ARG A 13 -7.22 6.50 15.37
C ARG A 13 -6.34 6.21 16.59
N GLY A 14 -6.56 5.09 17.24
CA GLY A 14 -5.81 4.66 18.41
C GLY A 14 -5.85 3.14 18.56
N PRO A 15 -5.09 2.57 19.52
CA PRO A 15 -5.01 1.12 19.72
C PRO A 15 -6.36 0.44 20.00
N ALA A 16 -7.29 1.13 20.68
CA ALA A 16 -8.62 0.58 20.96
C ALA A 16 -9.44 0.37 19.69
N ASP A 17 -9.27 1.22 18.68
CA ASP A 17 -10.00 1.11 17.41
C ASP A 17 -9.48 -0.07 16.56
N LEU A 18 -8.22 -0.51 16.80
CA LEU A 18 -7.62 -1.65 16.10
C LEU A 18 -8.17 -2.99 16.60
N ALA A 19 -8.71 -3.01 17.81
CA ALA A 19 -9.29 -4.22 18.38
C ALA A 19 -10.55 -4.65 17.59
N GLY A 20 -10.53 -5.89 17.07
CA GLY A 20 -11.62 -6.44 16.27
C GLY A 20 -11.60 -6.05 14.78
N VAL A 21 -10.62 -5.28 14.33
CA VAL A 21 -10.39 -5.02 12.89
C VAL A 21 -9.87 -6.29 12.24
N GLN A 22 -10.51 -6.73 11.16
CA GLN A 22 -10.18 -7.96 10.44
C GLN A 22 -9.29 -7.70 9.20
N GLY A 23 -9.18 -6.45 8.76
CA GLY A 23 -8.31 -6.01 7.68
C GLY A 23 -8.06 -4.51 7.77
N LEU A 24 -6.96 -4.04 7.19
CA LEU A 24 -6.53 -2.64 7.33
C LEU A 24 -6.24 -2.03 5.96
N VAL A 25 -6.64 -0.77 5.76
CA VAL A 25 -6.14 0.07 4.67
C VAL A 25 -5.23 1.14 5.26
N VAL A 26 -4.00 1.21 4.79
CA VAL A 26 -3.08 2.32 5.05
C VAL A 26 -3.10 3.24 3.83
N PRO A 27 -3.82 4.37 3.90
CA PRO A 27 -4.11 5.18 2.73
C PRO A 27 -2.91 6.00 2.26
N GLY A 28 -3.05 6.58 1.07
CA GLY A 28 -2.18 7.61 0.55
C GLY A 28 -2.18 8.88 1.39
N GLY A 29 -1.24 9.77 1.09
CA GLY A 29 -1.02 11.03 1.79
C GLY A 29 0.47 11.35 1.92
N GLU A 30 0.86 12.01 3.00
CA GLU A 30 2.28 12.28 3.28
C GLU A 30 2.79 11.28 4.33
N SER A 31 3.71 10.39 3.93
CA SER A 31 4.15 9.26 4.75
C SER A 31 4.80 9.66 6.07
N THR A 32 5.53 10.78 6.11
CA THR A 32 6.15 11.28 7.35
C THR A 32 5.07 11.75 8.34
N THR A 33 4.05 12.46 7.85
CA THR A 33 2.93 12.92 8.69
C THR A 33 2.12 11.74 9.22
N ILE A 34 1.81 10.76 8.38
CA ILE A 34 1.11 9.54 8.81
C ILE A 34 1.94 8.80 9.85
N GLY A 35 3.25 8.63 9.63
CA GLY A 35 4.16 8.00 10.59
C GLY A 35 4.22 8.72 11.93
N MET A 36 4.28 10.06 11.94
CA MET A 36 4.21 10.84 13.16
C MET A 36 2.88 10.64 13.91
N LEU A 37 1.75 10.60 13.19
CA LEU A 37 0.44 10.35 13.80
C LEU A 37 0.33 8.94 14.37
N ILE A 38 0.85 7.93 13.69
CA ILE A 38 0.94 6.55 14.18
C ILE A 38 1.69 6.52 15.51
N ARG A 39 2.88 7.14 15.59
CA ARG A 39 3.68 7.21 16.83
C ARG A 39 2.97 8.00 17.93
N ARG A 40 2.48 9.19 17.59
CA ARG A 40 1.81 10.07 18.57
C ARG A 40 0.58 9.42 19.20
N ASN A 41 -0.15 8.61 18.43
CA ASN A 41 -1.35 7.93 18.89
C ASN A 41 -1.08 6.54 19.49
N GLY A 42 0.18 6.14 19.65
CA GLY A 42 0.57 4.85 20.23
C GLY A 42 0.21 3.63 19.36
N LEU A 43 0.11 3.83 18.05
CA LEU A 43 -0.28 2.79 17.10
C LEU A 43 0.91 2.00 16.52
N GLU A 44 2.16 2.47 16.67
CA GLU A 44 3.32 1.85 16.03
C GLU A 44 3.49 0.39 16.43
N GLU A 45 3.59 0.10 17.73
CA GLU A 45 3.75 -1.27 18.23
C GLU A 45 2.51 -2.15 17.97
N PRO A 46 1.25 -1.70 18.24
CA PRO A 46 0.06 -2.48 17.92
C PRO A 46 -0.09 -2.82 16.44
N LEU A 47 0.22 -1.88 15.53
CA LEU A 47 0.17 -2.13 14.08
C LEU A 47 1.26 -3.12 13.65
N THR A 48 2.51 -2.91 14.11
CA THR A 48 3.63 -3.82 13.79
C THR A 48 3.30 -5.25 14.24
N LYS A 49 2.74 -5.38 15.45
CA LYS A 49 2.31 -6.69 15.96
C LYS A 49 1.18 -7.29 15.12
N ALA A 50 0.11 -6.54 14.87
CA ALA A 50 -1.03 -7.04 14.12
C ALA A 50 -0.67 -7.49 12.70
N LEU A 51 0.20 -6.71 12.01
CA LEU A 51 0.72 -7.06 10.69
C LEU A 51 1.62 -8.30 10.75
N GLY A 52 2.47 -8.42 11.76
CA GLY A 52 3.30 -9.60 12.01
C GLY A 52 2.48 -10.85 12.34
N ASP A 53 1.34 -10.70 12.98
CA ASP A 53 0.36 -11.76 13.26
C ASP A 53 -0.51 -12.11 12.02
N GLY A 54 -0.32 -11.44 10.89
CA GLY A 54 -0.98 -11.75 9.62
C GLY A 54 -2.26 -10.97 9.33
N LEU A 55 -2.51 -9.84 10.01
CA LEU A 55 -3.65 -8.96 9.65
C LEU A 55 -3.57 -8.56 8.17
N PRO A 56 -4.60 -8.84 7.35
CA PRO A 56 -4.64 -8.41 5.96
C PRO A 56 -4.50 -6.90 5.83
N VAL A 57 -3.65 -6.46 4.93
CA VAL A 57 -3.43 -5.02 4.75
C VAL A 57 -3.27 -4.63 3.28
N LEU A 58 -3.87 -3.50 2.92
CA LEU A 58 -3.65 -2.79 1.66
C LEU A 58 -3.02 -1.44 1.95
N GLY A 59 -1.80 -1.20 1.45
CA GLY A 59 -1.15 0.11 1.49
C GLY A 59 -1.18 0.79 0.13
N THR A 60 -1.68 2.04 0.04
CA THR A 60 -1.71 2.80 -1.22
C THR A 60 -0.79 4.00 -1.14
N CYS A 61 0.05 4.26 -2.14
CA CYS A 61 0.98 5.39 -2.23
C CYS A 61 1.83 5.54 -0.95
N ALA A 62 1.53 6.48 -0.06
CA ALA A 62 2.21 6.61 1.23
C ALA A 62 2.10 5.35 2.09
N GLY A 63 1.00 4.60 1.96
CA GLY A 63 0.82 3.30 2.62
C GLY A 63 1.85 2.28 2.16
N MET A 64 2.22 2.24 0.87
CA MET A 64 3.32 1.40 0.39
C MET A 64 4.64 1.73 1.09
N ILE A 65 4.94 3.03 1.27
CA ILE A 65 6.14 3.48 1.98
C ILE A 65 6.15 2.99 3.43
N LEU A 66 5.00 3.08 4.11
CA LEU A 66 4.87 2.66 5.52
C LEU A 66 4.94 1.14 5.70
N LEU A 67 4.47 0.35 4.72
CA LEU A 67 4.53 -1.12 4.78
C LEU A 67 5.89 -1.71 4.39
N ALA A 68 6.79 -0.92 3.80
CA ALA A 68 8.12 -1.37 3.38
C ALA A 68 9.02 -1.74 4.56
N ALA A 69 10.00 -2.61 4.30
CA ALA A 69 11.09 -2.88 5.23
C ALA A 69 12.13 -1.75 5.21
N ASP A 70 12.35 -1.11 4.05
CA ASP A 70 13.34 -0.05 3.89
C ASP A 70 12.87 1.04 2.92
N VAL A 71 13.34 2.28 3.10
CA VAL A 71 12.94 3.45 2.32
C VAL A 71 14.16 4.27 1.91
N LEU A 72 14.35 4.42 0.60
CA LEU A 72 15.35 5.31 0.02
C LEU A 72 14.82 6.74 -0.08
N ASP A 73 15.72 7.71 0.09
CA ASP A 73 15.42 9.14 0.04
C ASP A 73 14.35 9.57 1.08
N GLY A 74 14.20 8.74 2.13
CA GLY A 74 13.38 9.04 3.29
C GLY A 74 14.11 9.97 4.27
N ARG A 75 13.34 10.55 5.20
CA ARG A 75 13.94 11.23 6.37
C ARG A 75 14.54 10.18 7.32
N PRO A 76 15.53 10.54 8.15
CA PRO A 76 16.09 9.61 9.14
C PRO A 76 15.07 9.04 10.13
N ASP A 77 13.96 9.77 10.36
CA ASP A 77 12.87 9.41 11.28
C ASP A 77 11.66 8.80 10.53
N GLN A 78 11.81 8.42 9.25
CA GLN A 78 10.75 7.79 8.48
C GLN A 78 10.31 6.48 9.13
N LEU A 79 9.02 6.39 9.46
CA LEU A 79 8.44 5.15 9.96
C LEU A 79 8.31 4.13 8.84
N THR A 80 8.72 2.89 9.14
CA THR A 80 8.39 1.68 8.38
C THR A 80 7.82 0.64 9.33
N LEU A 81 6.80 -0.11 8.88
CA LEU A 81 6.15 -1.18 9.64
C LEU A 81 6.70 -2.57 9.27
N GLY A 82 7.49 -2.65 8.20
CA GLY A 82 8.18 -3.87 7.79
C GLY A 82 7.28 -5.04 7.37
N ALA A 83 6.05 -4.76 6.96
CA ALA A 83 5.08 -5.80 6.59
C ALA A 83 5.43 -6.51 5.26
N ILE A 84 6.21 -5.86 4.39
CA ILE A 84 6.65 -6.38 3.10
C ILE A 84 8.15 -6.20 2.98
N ASP A 85 8.90 -7.29 2.67
CA ASP A 85 10.35 -7.24 2.41
C ASP A 85 10.63 -6.57 1.07
N MET A 86 10.49 -5.27 1.04
CA MET A 86 10.78 -4.43 -0.11
C MET A 86 11.53 -3.17 0.30
N THR A 87 12.33 -2.64 -0.61
CA THR A 87 12.92 -1.30 -0.52
C THR A 87 12.16 -0.37 -1.45
N VAL A 88 11.65 0.73 -0.93
CA VAL A 88 10.84 1.71 -1.67
C VAL A 88 11.60 3.02 -1.85
N ARG A 89 11.56 3.62 -3.04
CA ARG A 89 12.05 4.97 -3.30
C ARG A 89 10.89 5.96 -3.29
N ARG A 90 11.02 7.03 -2.51
CA ARG A 90 10.01 8.10 -2.42
C ARG A 90 10.11 9.06 -3.61
N ASN A 91 8.97 9.69 -3.98
CA ASN A 91 8.88 10.73 -5.02
C ASN A 91 9.65 10.33 -6.30
N ALA A 92 9.48 9.10 -6.73
CA ALA A 92 10.42 8.43 -7.60
C ALA A 92 10.22 8.76 -9.08
N PHE A 93 9.04 9.26 -9.50
CA PHE A 93 8.71 9.57 -10.89
C PHE A 93 9.15 10.98 -11.35
N GLY A 94 10.11 11.59 -10.65
CA GLY A 94 10.74 12.86 -11.09
C GLY A 94 10.03 14.12 -10.57
N ARG A 95 10.75 15.27 -10.67
CA ARG A 95 10.26 16.57 -10.19
C ARG A 95 9.24 17.23 -11.13
N GLN A 96 9.16 16.80 -12.40
CA GLN A 96 8.31 17.42 -13.42
C GLN A 96 6.97 16.72 -13.64
N VAL A 97 6.84 15.45 -13.23
CA VAL A 97 5.60 14.68 -13.33
C VAL A 97 5.05 14.45 -11.94
N ASP A 98 4.37 15.44 -11.39
CA ASP A 98 3.78 15.32 -10.05
C ASP A 98 2.61 14.32 -10.01
N SER A 99 1.93 14.10 -11.17
CA SER A 99 0.86 13.11 -11.31
C SER A 99 0.64 12.70 -12.76
N PHE A 100 0.28 11.44 -12.96
CA PHE A 100 -0.10 10.89 -14.27
C PHE A 100 -1.01 9.67 -14.09
N GLU A 101 -1.68 9.28 -15.16
CA GLU A 101 -2.47 8.06 -15.23
C GLU A 101 -1.82 7.07 -16.21
N ALA A 102 -1.87 5.79 -15.89
CA ALA A 102 -1.43 4.72 -16.76
C ALA A 102 -2.34 3.52 -16.68
N ALA A 103 -2.50 2.83 -17.80
CA ALA A 103 -3.15 1.53 -17.84
C ALA A 103 -2.13 0.44 -17.45
N VAL A 104 -2.38 -0.25 -16.35
CA VAL A 104 -1.45 -1.21 -15.75
C VAL A 104 -2.06 -2.61 -15.77
N ALA A 105 -1.30 -3.58 -16.27
CA ALA A 105 -1.69 -4.99 -16.18
C ALA A 105 -1.43 -5.51 -14.77
N VAL A 106 -2.43 -6.18 -14.20
CA VAL A 106 -2.35 -6.90 -12.92
C VAL A 106 -2.85 -8.32 -13.17
N PRO A 107 -2.00 -9.25 -13.61
CA PRO A 107 -2.42 -10.58 -14.07
C PRO A 107 -3.20 -11.40 -13.03
N THR A 108 -2.97 -11.14 -11.76
CA THR A 108 -3.66 -11.81 -10.64
C THR A 108 -5.08 -11.27 -10.38
N LEU A 109 -5.43 -10.12 -10.95
CA LEU A 109 -6.76 -9.55 -10.85
C LEU A 109 -7.51 -9.70 -12.18
N PRO A 110 -8.63 -10.42 -12.23
CA PRO A 110 -9.38 -10.62 -13.47
C PRO A 110 -9.96 -9.30 -14.01
N GLY A 111 -10.06 -9.18 -15.31
CA GLY A 111 -10.67 -8.05 -15.99
C GLY A 111 -9.69 -7.21 -16.82
N PRO A 112 -10.07 -6.00 -17.24
CA PRO A 112 -9.26 -5.13 -18.07
C PRO A 112 -8.05 -4.57 -17.30
N LEU A 113 -7.18 -3.83 -18.00
CA LEU A 113 -6.10 -3.08 -17.38
C LEU A 113 -6.65 -2.15 -16.27
N VAL A 114 -5.91 -2.03 -15.19
CA VAL A 114 -6.22 -1.10 -14.09
C VAL A 114 -5.83 0.31 -14.52
N THR A 115 -6.73 1.27 -14.39
CA THR A 115 -6.34 2.69 -14.48
C THR A 115 -5.65 3.09 -13.18
N ALA A 116 -4.34 3.22 -13.24
CA ALA A 116 -3.50 3.56 -12.09
C ALA A 116 -3.23 5.07 -12.06
N VAL A 117 -3.67 5.75 -11.00
CA VAL A 117 -3.47 7.18 -10.76
C VAL A 117 -2.26 7.36 -9.87
N PHE A 118 -1.19 7.94 -10.40
CA PHE A 118 0.06 8.22 -9.69
C PHE A 118 0.13 9.68 -9.29
N ILE A 119 0.37 9.98 -8.01
CA ILE A 119 0.49 11.35 -7.49
C ILE A 119 1.76 11.40 -6.63
N ARG A 120 2.84 11.99 -7.15
CA ARG A 120 4.16 12.01 -6.51
C ARG A 120 4.55 10.64 -5.94
N ALA A 121 4.26 9.61 -6.75
CA ALA A 121 4.23 8.24 -6.30
C ALA A 121 5.62 7.68 -5.97
N PRO A 122 5.72 6.74 -5.03
CA PRO A 122 6.89 5.91 -4.85
C PRO A 122 6.99 4.85 -5.94
N TRP A 123 8.11 4.14 -6.02
CA TRP A 123 8.17 2.81 -6.64
C TRP A 123 8.97 1.84 -5.78
N VAL A 124 8.84 0.55 -6.06
CA VAL A 124 9.66 -0.48 -5.40
C VAL A 124 10.97 -0.61 -6.16
N GLU A 125 12.07 -0.40 -5.45
CA GLU A 125 13.44 -0.51 -5.99
C GLU A 125 13.98 -1.94 -5.90
N ARG A 126 13.62 -2.66 -4.82
CA ARG A 126 14.03 -4.03 -4.54
C ARG A 126 12.88 -4.79 -3.88
N VAL A 127 12.73 -6.05 -4.21
CA VAL A 127 11.90 -7.01 -3.50
C VAL A 127 12.76 -8.13 -2.93
N GLY A 128 12.41 -8.62 -1.76
CA GLY A 128 13.02 -9.78 -1.13
C GLY A 128 12.35 -11.10 -1.50
N PRO A 129 12.85 -12.22 -0.98
CA PRO A 129 12.26 -13.53 -1.19
C PRO A 129 10.80 -13.57 -0.70
N GLY A 130 9.93 -14.24 -1.48
CA GLY A 130 8.50 -14.38 -1.14
C GLY A 130 7.64 -13.15 -1.40
N VAL A 131 8.19 -12.09 -1.97
CA VAL A 131 7.40 -10.95 -2.47
C VAL A 131 7.02 -11.20 -3.92
N GLU A 132 5.73 -11.22 -4.19
CA GLU A 132 5.14 -11.32 -5.53
C GLU A 132 5.00 -9.94 -6.14
N ILE A 133 5.47 -9.77 -7.37
CA ILE A 133 5.27 -8.53 -8.14
C ILE A 133 3.93 -8.65 -8.87
N LEU A 134 2.96 -7.82 -8.45
CA LEU A 134 1.61 -7.81 -9.03
C LEU A 134 1.53 -6.96 -10.30
N ALA A 135 2.28 -5.85 -10.34
CA ALA A 135 2.22 -4.93 -11.47
C ALA A 135 3.51 -4.13 -11.66
N ARG A 136 3.76 -3.80 -12.93
CA ARG A 136 4.82 -2.90 -13.37
C ARG A 136 4.26 -1.82 -14.27
N VAL A 137 4.90 -0.68 -14.31
CA VAL A 137 4.57 0.40 -15.23
C VAL A 137 5.79 0.78 -16.06
N GLU A 138 5.56 1.05 -17.33
CA GLU A 138 6.54 1.66 -18.22
C GLU A 138 6.27 3.15 -18.30
N SER A 139 7.26 3.97 -18.01
CA SER A 139 7.23 5.39 -18.27
C SER A 139 8.45 5.78 -19.13
N ALA A 140 8.34 6.89 -19.87
CA ALA A 140 9.41 7.36 -20.74
C ALA A 140 10.73 7.61 -19.97
N GLU A 141 10.65 8.00 -18.71
CA GLU A 141 11.80 8.32 -17.85
C GLU A 141 12.23 7.15 -16.95
N SER A 142 11.40 6.12 -16.81
CA SER A 142 11.64 5.03 -15.88
C SER A 142 10.97 3.74 -16.36
N PRO A 143 11.64 3.00 -17.26
CA PRO A 143 11.08 1.75 -17.77
C PRO A 143 11.00 0.68 -16.67
N ASP A 144 9.97 -0.14 -16.75
CA ASP A 144 9.80 -1.38 -15.97
C ASP A 144 9.81 -1.19 -14.44
N ARG A 145 9.11 -0.17 -13.92
CA ARG A 145 9.04 0.08 -12.48
C ARG A 145 7.99 -0.78 -11.80
N ILE A 146 8.36 -1.39 -10.68
CA ILE A 146 7.45 -2.17 -9.84
C ILE A 146 6.53 -1.20 -9.09
N VAL A 147 5.22 -1.33 -9.29
CA VAL A 147 4.21 -0.42 -8.75
C VAL A 147 3.12 -1.10 -7.93
N ALA A 148 3.08 -2.43 -7.91
CA ALA A 148 2.26 -3.18 -6.98
C ALA A 148 2.93 -4.51 -6.61
N VAL A 149 2.84 -4.86 -5.34
CA VAL A 149 3.45 -6.07 -4.77
C VAL A 149 2.53 -6.71 -3.72
N ARG A 150 2.76 -8.01 -3.47
CA ARG A 150 2.11 -8.77 -2.40
C ARG A 150 3.15 -9.61 -1.67
N GLN A 151 3.03 -9.69 -0.35
CA GLN A 151 3.71 -10.69 0.46
C GLN A 151 2.73 -11.26 1.49
N GLY A 152 2.37 -12.52 1.33
CA GLY A 152 1.34 -13.14 2.16
C GLY A 152 0.02 -12.37 2.11
N ARG A 153 -0.37 -11.77 3.20
CA ARG A 153 -1.61 -10.98 3.36
C ARG A 153 -1.40 -9.46 3.29
N ALA A 154 -0.21 -9.01 2.96
CA ALA A 154 0.10 -7.61 2.76
C ALA A 154 0.19 -7.28 1.25
N VAL A 155 -0.59 -6.33 0.80
CA VAL A 155 -0.61 -5.80 -0.56
C VAL A 155 -0.26 -4.32 -0.54
N ALA A 156 0.57 -3.88 -1.47
CA ALA A 156 0.91 -2.47 -1.60
C ALA A 156 0.86 -2.01 -3.06
N THR A 157 0.31 -0.82 -3.29
CA THR A 157 0.29 -0.14 -4.59
C THR A 157 0.96 1.22 -4.50
N SER A 158 1.72 1.57 -5.53
CA SER A 158 2.32 2.90 -5.71
C SER A 158 1.29 3.97 -6.07
N PHE A 159 0.21 3.56 -6.71
CA PHE A 159 -0.89 4.38 -7.19
C PHE A 159 -2.07 4.37 -6.23
N HIS A 160 -3.09 5.17 -6.57
CA HIS A 160 -4.31 5.38 -5.79
C HIS A 160 -5.51 4.66 -6.43
N PRO A 161 -5.78 3.37 -6.13
CA PRO A 161 -6.95 2.68 -6.65
C PRO A 161 -8.27 3.33 -6.20
N GLU A 162 -8.26 4.05 -5.07
CA GLU A 162 -9.40 4.80 -4.54
C GLU A 162 -9.78 6.04 -5.36
N MET A 163 -8.93 6.47 -6.28
CA MET A 163 -9.19 7.62 -7.17
C MET A 163 -9.94 7.25 -8.45
N THR A 164 -10.25 5.96 -8.62
CA THR A 164 -11.00 5.43 -9.75
C THR A 164 -12.20 4.61 -9.26
N ASP A 165 -13.07 4.17 -10.18
CA ASP A 165 -14.17 3.26 -9.85
C ASP A 165 -13.72 1.78 -9.74
N ASP A 166 -12.43 1.50 -9.92
CA ASP A 166 -11.87 0.15 -9.87
C ASP A 166 -11.69 -0.33 -8.42
N ARG A 167 -12.52 -1.26 -8.01
CA ARG A 167 -12.57 -1.78 -6.64
C ARG A 167 -11.73 -3.03 -6.42
N ARG A 168 -11.07 -3.56 -7.46
CA ARG A 168 -10.41 -4.88 -7.42
C ARG A 168 -9.36 -5.01 -6.31
N PHE A 169 -8.56 -3.98 -6.03
CA PHE A 169 -7.61 -4.01 -4.92
C PHE A 169 -8.29 -4.00 -3.54
N HIS A 170 -9.41 -3.27 -3.41
CA HIS A 170 -10.19 -3.28 -2.17
C HIS A 170 -10.96 -4.60 -1.99
N ALA A 171 -11.48 -5.16 -3.08
CA ALA A 171 -12.08 -6.49 -3.08
C ALA A 171 -11.05 -7.57 -2.70
N LEU A 172 -9.83 -7.50 -3.26
CA LEU A 172 -8.74 -8.41 -2.88
C LEU A 172 -8.46 -8.38 -1.36
N LEU A 173 -8.48 -7.19 -0.74
CA LEU A 173 -8.35 -7.10 0.72
C LEU A 173 -9.51 -7.78 1.45
N VAL A 174 -10.75 -7.55 0.99
CA VAL A 174 -11.95 -8.18 1.59
C VAL A 174 -11.90 -9.70 1.43
N ASP A 175 -11.51 -10.18 0.25
CA ASP A 175 -11.35 -11.62 -0.01
C ASP A 175 -10.32 -12.25 0.94
N MET A 176 -9.17 -11.59 1.16
CA MET A 176 -8.17 -12.05 2.12
C MET A 176 -8.71 -12.10 3.57
N VAL A 177 -9.63 -11.22 3.94
CA VAL A 177 -10.29 -11.26 5.26
C VAL A 177 -11.23 -12.47 5.35
N LEU A 178 -11.98 -12.75 4.28
CA LEU A 178 -12.98 -13.82 4.24
C LEU A 178 -12.37 -15.22 4.15
N GLU A 179 -11.13 -15.36 3.65
CA GLU A 179 -10.41 -16.64 3.59
C GLU A 179 -10.15 -17.25 4.98
N ASP A 180 -10.20 -16.46 6.07
CA ASP A 180 -9.97 -16.91 7.47
C ASP A 180 -11.27 -16.95 8.30
N ALA A 181 -12.40 -16.59 7.72
CA ALA A 181 -13.69 -16.60 8.41
C ALA A 181 -14.40 -17.95 8.22
#